data_42abcb1b5bdabf8ca01c77ae41fa2a66
#
_entry.id   42abcb1b5bdabf8ca01c77ae41fa2a66
#
_cell.length_a   1.000
_cell.length_b   1.000
_cell.length_c   1.000
_cell.angle_alpha   90.00
_cell.angle_beta   90.00
_cell.angle_gamma   90.00
#
_symmetry.space_group_name_H-M   'P 1'
#
loop_
_entity.id
_entity.type
_entity.pdbx_description
1 polymer ?
#
loop_
_entity_poly.entity_id
_entity_poly.type
_entity_poly.pdbx_seq_one_letter_code
_entity_poly.pdbx_strand_id
1 'polypeptide(L)'
;LRWLKKNSIPIASVDGNDFSDLAFLQEKLKDVRLVQIGESSHGAAEFYQLKTRLVEYLHQEMNFDVLVIEGGFGDINLAWLHQEDQDAKGLMYNSVFGNFRSEEMLPLFEYAKTQARGDRPLALAGPDCQSSSNYFNNFLIDFLRKYDTELSRDVEYNFMTSSLLYGLIPDSTQLVAAIKTNERVINRVLDFLENNEAKIREDFPQKPLLVAFTRRALENYLEYWALDYRAIRLQQQFALRDRIMAENLMWLADVAYPNKKIIYWAHN
;
A
#
# COMPACT_ATOMS: atom_id res chain seq x y z
N LEU A 1 -28.57 23.70 7.10
CA LEU A 1 -29.09 22.62 7.94
C LEU A 1 -30.36 21.97 7.40
N ARG A 2 -31.44 22.76 7.05
CA ARG A 2 -32.70 22.19 6.49
C ARG A 2 -32.47 21.41 5.19
N TRP A 3 -31.64 21.90 4.28
CA TRP A 3 -31.32 21.22 3.03
C TRP A 3 -30.59 19.90 3.26
N LEU A 4 -29.57 19.90 4.13
CA LEU A 4 -28.85 18.69 4.51
C LEU A 4 -29.78 17.62 5.09
N LYS A 5 -30.61 18.01 6.09
CA LYS A 5 -31.58 17.09 6.72
C LYS A 5 -32.57 16.47 5.71
N LYS A 6 -32.92 17.22 4.64
CA LYS A 6 -33.85 16.75 3.60
C LYS A 6 -33.17 15.83 2.57
N ASN A 7 -31.85 16.01 2.33
CA ASN A 7 -31.14 15.37 1.25
C ASN A 7 -30.03 14.39 1.73
N SER A 8 -29.90 14.18 3.03
CA SER A 8 -29.00 13.16 3.60
C SER A 8 -29.78 11.88 3.92
N ILE A 9 -29.09 10.78 3.76
CA ILE A 9 -29.54 9.46 4.21
C ILE A 9 -28.83 9.21 5.55
N PRO A 10 -29.58 9.00 6.64
CA PRO A 10 -28.96 8.77 7.93
C PRO A 10 -28.28 7.39 7.95
N ILE A 11 -27.10 7.33 8.55
CA ILE A 11 -26.42 6.10 8.94
C ILE A 11 -26.73 5.86 10.41
N ALA A 12 -27.23 4.67 10.74
CA ALA A 12 -27.74 4.37 12.08
C ALA A 12 -26.61 4.11 13.09
N SER A 13 -25.50 3.52 12.63
CA SER A 13 -24.34 3.22 13.48
C SER A 13 -23.03 3.42 12.73
N VAL A 14 -21.96 3.71 13.45
CA VAL A 14 -20.58 3.74 12.91
C VAL A 14 -19.92 2.37 12.99
N ASP A 15 -20.50 1.44 13.74
CA ASP A 15 -20.01 0.07 13.96
C ASP A 15 -21.14 -0.96 13.83
N GLY A 16 -20.83 -2.22 14.01
CA GLY A 16 -21.79 -3.33 13.97
C GLY A 16 -22.01 -3.96 12.60
N ASN A 17 -22.68 -5.12 12.62
CA ASN A 17 -22.82 -6.02 11.47
C ASN A 17 -24.18 -5.91 10.77
N ASP A 18 -25.08 -5.04 11.22
CA ASP A 18 -26.33 -4.71 10.52
C ASP A 18 -26.03 -3.63 9.48
N PHE A 19 -26.11 -3.99 8.21
CA PHE A 19 -25.86 -3.09 7.09
C PHE A 19 -27.13 -2.52 6.45
N SER A 20 -28.29 -2.67 7.08
CA SER A 20 -29.58 -2.22 6.51
C SER A 20 -29.62 -0.74 6.14
N ASP A 21 -28.94 0.10 6.91
CA ASP A 21 -28.81 1.54 6.69
C ASP A 21 -27.83 1.91 5.56
N LEU A 22 -27.02 0.96 5.09
CA LEU A 22 -26.11 1.10 3.95
C LEU A 22 -26.68 0.56 2.63
N ALA A 23 -27.84 -0.11 2.66
CA ALA A 23 -28.43 -0.78 1.50
C ALA A 23 -28.69 0.16 0.30
N PHE A 24 -28.88 1.46 0.55
CA PHE A 24 -29.02 2.47 -0.50
C PHE A 24 -27.81 2.59 -1.43
N LEU A 25 -26.65 2.12 -1.00
CA LEU A 25 -25.42 2.13 -1.81
C LEU A 25 -25.49 1.10 -2.94
N GLN A 26 -26.27 0.02 -2.81
CA GLN A 26 -26.38 -1.00 -3.85
C GLN A 26 -26.80 -0.40 -5.19
N GLU A 27 -27.87 0.41 -5.21
CA GLU A 27 -28.34 1.04 -6.44
C GLU A 27 -27.36 2.11 -6.97
N LYS A 28 -26.71 2.85 -6.07
CA LYS A 28 -25.77 3.92 -6.44
C LYS A 28 -24.45 3.41 -7.00
N LEU A 29 -23.99 2.25 -6.55
CA LEU A 29 -22.66 1.71 -6.84
C LEU A 29 -22.69 0.41 -7.65
N LYS A 30 -23.85 -0.02 -8.17
CA LYS A 30 -24.01 -1.29 -8.90
C LYS A 30 -23.04 -1.44 -10.07
N ASP A 31 -22.82 -0.34 -10.83
CA ASP A 31 -21.98 -0.31 -12.03
C ASP A 31 -20.60 0.34 -11.75
N VAL A 32 -20.27 0.57 -10.49
CA VAL A 32 -19.02 1.22 -10.09
C VAL A 32 -17.95 0.15 -9.83
N ARG A 33 -16.78 0.32 -10.46
CA ARG A 33 -15.61 -0.55 -10.26
C ARG A 33 -14.68 -0.04 -9.15
N LEU A 34 -14.59 1.27 -8.97
CA LEU A 34 -13.71 1.90 -7.99
C LEU A 34 -14.50 2.90 -7.15
N VAL A 35 -14.50 2.70 -5.83
CA VAL A 35 -15.08 3.60 -4.83
C VAL A 35 -13.96 4.25 -4.04
N GLN A 36 -14.01 5.57 -3.91
CA GLN A 36 -13.05 6.32 -3.07
C GLN A 36 -13.72 6.69 -1.75
N ILE A 37 -13.03 6.40 -0.65
CA ILE A 37 -13.42 6.76 0.72
C ILE A 37 -12.39 7.76 1.24
N GLY A 38 -12.77 9.03 1.22
CA GLY A 38 -11.92 10.12 1.70
C GLY A 38 -11.92 10.23 3.23
N GLU A 39 -10.98 10.98 3.74
CA GLU A 39 -10.80 11.24 5.17
C GLU A 39 -10.40 12.70 5.38
N SER A 40 -11.13 13.41 6.24
CA SER A 40 -10.87 14.83 6.48
C SER A 40 -9.88 15.09 7.63
N SER A 41 -9.57 14.07 8.43
CA SER A 41 -8.64 14.15 9.55
C SER A 41 -8.23 12.76 10.00
N HIS A 42 -6.93 12.55 10.21
CA HIS A 42 -6.44 11.35 10.85
C HIS A 42 -6.78 11.32 12.36
N GLY A 43 -6.87 10.12 12.93
CA GLY A 43 -6.97 9.93 14.37
C GLY A 43 -8.36 10.12 14.98
N ALA A 44 -9.42 10.18 14.15
CA ALA A 44 -10.80 10.11 14.63
C ALA A 44 -11.26 8.65 14.62
N ALA A 45 -11.50 8.08 15.81
CA ALA A 45 -11.92 6.68 16.01
C ALA A 45 -13.15 6.32 15.17
N GLU A 46 -14.16 7.18 15.19
CA GLU A 46 -15.42 6.98 14.47
C GLU A 46 -15.24 6.94 12.94
N PHE A 47 -14.23 7.64 12.41
CA PHE A 47 -13.92 7.55 10.98
C PHE A 47 -13.38 6.18 10.64
N TYR A 48 -12.49 5.62 11.45
CA TYR A 48 -11.94 4.29 11.23
C TYR A 48 -13.01 3.21 11.39
N GLN A 49 -13.84 3.30 12.41
CA GLN A 49 -14.97 2.39 12.64
C GLN A 49 -15.95 2.40 11.48
N LEU A 50 -16.44 3.59 11.08
CA LEU A 50 -17.39 3.72 9.97
C LEU A 50 -16.82 3.22 8.65
N LYS A 51 -15.56 3.54 8.35
CA LYS A 51 -14.93 3.10 7.11
C LYS A 51 -14.66 1.59 7.10
N THR A 52 -14.27 1.00 8.23
CA THR A 52 -14.19 -0.46 8.37
C THR A 52 -15.53 -1.11 8.07
N ARG A 53 -16.61 -0.62 8.68
CA ARG A 53 -17.97 -1.10 8.40
C ARG A 53 -18.38 -0.92 6.94
N LEU A 54 -18.02 0.20 6.30
CA LEU A 54 -18.25 0.42 4.87
C LEU A 54 -17.47 -0.57 4.00
N VAL A 55 -16.21 -0.85 4.33
CA VAL A 55 -15.38 -1.84 3.62
C VAL A 55 -16.00 -3.22 3.73
N GLU A 56 -16.44 -3.62 4.93
CA GLU A 56 -17.12 -4.91 5.16
C GLU A 56 -18.38 -5.02 4.33
N TYR A 57 -19.24 -4.00 4.34
CA TYR A 57 -20.45 -3.95 3.51
C TYR A 57 -20.14 -4.05 2.02
N LEU A 58 -19.22 -3.23 1.51
CA LEU A 58 -18.85 -3.23 0.10
C LEU A 58 -18.28 -4.58 -0.33
N HIS A 59 -17.49 -5.22 0.53
CA HIS A 59 -16.97 -6.56 0.28
C HIS A 59 -18.06 -7.62 0.29
N GLN A 60 -18.85 -7.70 1.38
CA GLN A 60 -19.84 -8.77 1.56
C GLN A 60 -21.00 -8.67 0.58
N GLU A 61 -21.55 -7.48 0.37
CA GLU A 61 -22.80 -7.27 -0.37
C GLU A 61 -22.59 -6.81 -1.82
N MET A 62 -21.44 -6.27 -2.16
CA MET A 62 -21.23 -5.62 -3.45
C MET A 62 -20.02 -6.11 -4.24
N ASN A 63 -19.31 -7.13 -3.74
CA ASN A 63 -18.17 -7.78 -4.38
C ASN A 63 -16.97 -6.85 -4.65
N PHE A 64 -16.68 -5.93 -3.74
CA PHE A 64 -15.44 -5.19 -3.75
C PHE A 64 -14.37 -6.04 -3.05
N ASP A 65 -13.49 -6.67 -3.81
CA ASP A 65 -12.56 -7.68 -3.33
C ASP A 65 -11.13 -7.15 -3.08
N VAL A 66 -10.90 -5.86 -3.30
CA VAL A 66 -9.60 -5.21 -3.08
C VAL A 66 -9.79 -3.92 -2.30
N LEU A 67 -9.07 -3.80 -1.19
CA LEU A 67 -8.93 -2.55 -0.44
C LEU A 67 -7.53 -1.98 -0.70
N VAL A 68 -7.47 -0.85 -1.38
CA VAL A 68 -6.26 -0.04 -1.53
C VAL A 68 -6.31 1.03 -0.47
N ILE A 69 -5.44 0.93 0.53
CA ILE A 69 -5.35 1.89 1.65
C ILE A 69 -4.05 2.70 1.55
N GLU A 70 -4.06 3.94 2.00
CA GLU A 70 -2.88 4.81 2.03
C GLU A 70 -1.76 4.17 2.88
N GLY A 71 -0.86 3.51 2.20
CA GLY A 71 0.28 2.78 2.76
C GLY A 71 1.33 2.52 1.69
N GLY A 72 2.57 2.30 2.12
CA GLY A 72 3.70 2.10 1.23
C GLY A 72 3.48 0.96 0.24
N PHE A 73 3.69 1.22 -1.05
CA PHE A 73 3.45 0.21 -2.10
C PHE A 73 4.24 -1.08 -1.83
N GLY A 74 5.51 -0.97 -1.50
CA GLY A 74 6.32 -2.14 -1.17
C GLY A 74 5.86 -2.82 0.12
N ASP A 75 5.60 -2.04 1.16
CA ASP A 75 5.29 -2.57 2.48
C ASP A 75 3.98 -3.36 2.49
N ILE A 76 2.86 -2.74 2.14
CA ILE A 76 1.55 -3.38 2.27
C ILE A 76 1.34 -4.50 1.23
N ASN A 77 1.77 -4.31 -0.03
CA ASN A 77 1.54 -5.33 -1.06
C ASN A 77 2.35 -6.60 -0.77
N LEU A 78 3.59 -6.48 -0.28
CA LEU A 78 4.40 -7.65 0.09
C LEU A 78 4.00 -8.22 1.45
N ALA A 79 3.63 -7.38 2.43
CA ALA A 79 3.10 -7.86 3.71
C ALA A 79 1.81 -8.68 3.49
N TRP A 80 0.95 -8.25 2.57
CA TRP A 80 -0.25 -9.01 2.20
C TRP A 80 0.07 -10.32 1.50
N LEU A 81 1.05 -10.37 0.59
CA LEU A 81 1.49 -11.64 -0.03
C LEU A 81 2.06 -12.65 0.98
N HIS A 82 2.45 -12.20 2.18
CA HIS A 82 2.96 -13.04 3.26
C HIS A 82 2.09 -12.92 4.52
N GLN A 83 0.79 -12.64 4.34
CA GLN A 83 -0.14 -12.43 5.44
C GLN A 83 -0.34 -13.69 6.30
N GLU A 84 -0.12 -14.88 5.75
CA GLU A 84 -0.21 -16.15 6.46
C GLU A 84 0.79 -16.26 7.62
N ASP A 85 1.95 -15.61 7.50
CA ASP A 85 3.04 -15.65 8.47
C ASP A 85 2.90 -14.61 9.60
N GLN A 86 1.81 -13.82 9.59
CA GLN A 86 1.62 -12.69 10.49
C GLN A 86 0.25 -12.77 11.19
N ASP A 87 0.14 -12.26 12.42
CA ASP A 87 -1.17 -11.94 13.00
C ASP A 87 -1.73 -10.63 12.44
N ALA A 88 -2.96 -10.28 12.76
CA ALA A 88 -3.60 -9.07 12.25
C ALA A 88 -2.88 -7.79 12.68
N LYS A 89 -2.37 -7.77 13.91
CA LYS A 89 -1.63 -6.63 14.45
C LYS A 89 -0.28 -6.47 13.76
N GLY A 90 0.46 -7.55 13.57
CA GLY A 90 1.71 -7.58 12.82
C GLY A 90 1.52 -7.11 11.38
N LEU A 91 0.48 -7.62 10.69
CA LEU A 91 0.12 -7.19 9.35
C LEU A 91 -0.19 -5.69 9.30
N MET A 92 -0.96 -5.15 10.23
CA MET A 92 -1.24 -3.72 10.33
C MET A 92 0.04 -2.89 10.47
N TYR A 93 0.92 -3.28 11.41
CA TYR A 93 2.17 -2.55 11.66
C TYR A 93 3.14 -2.61 10.47
N ASN A 94 3.11 -3.68 9.70
CA ASN A 94 3.95 -3.87 8.53
C ASN A 94 3.38 -3.21 7.25
N SER A 95 2.11 -2.79 7.28
CA SER A 95 1.40 -2.32 6.09
C SER A 95 1.20 -0.82 6.04
N VAL A 96 0.76 -0.17 7.13
CA VAL A 96 0.26 1.21 7.09
C VAL A 96 1.12 2.17 7.90
N PHE A 97 0.97 3.47 7.62
CA PHE A 97 1.62 4.54 8.38
C PHE A 97 1.20 4.56 9.85
N GLY A 98 2.02 5.18 10.70
CA GLY A 98 1.83 5.20 12.15
C GLY A 98 0.48 5.79 12.60
N ASN A 99 -0.07 6.74 11.87
CA ASN A 99 -1.38 7.35 12.12
C ASN A 99 -2.57 6.40 11.93
N PHE A 100 -2.39 5.30 11.18
CA PHE A 100 -3.39 4.24 11.03
C PHE A 100 -3.20 3.06 12.00
N ARG A 101 -2.14 3.05 12.82
CA ARG A 101 -1.83 1.95 13.76
C ARG A 101 -2.55 2.16 15.08
N SER A 102 -3.85 1.94 15.09
CA SER A 102 -4.70 2.12 16.27
C SER A 102 -5.55 0.88 16.55
N GLU A 103 -6.16 0.85 17.74
CA GLU A 103 -7.07 -0.22 18.11
C GLU A 103 -8.33 -0.22 17.25
N GLU A 104 -8.76 0.94 16.76
CA GLU A 104 -9.92 1.09 15.89
C GLU A 104 -9.69 0.62 14.46
N MET A 105 -8.42 0.56 14.02
CA MET A 105 -8.03 0.00 12.73
C MET A 105 -7.80 -1.50 12.76
N LEU A 106 -7.50 -2.07 13.93
CA LEU A 106 -7.21 -3.50 14.06
C LEU A 106 -8.35 -4.40 13.56
N PRO A 107 -9.65 -4.12 13.81
CA PRO A 107 -10.75 -4.93 13.28
C PRO A 107 -10.75 -5.09 11.76
N LEU A 108 -10.33 -4.06 11.00
CA LEU A 108 -10.20 -4.16 9.55
C LEU A 108 -9.18 -5.24 9.13
N PHE A 109 -8.04 -5.29 9.82
CA PHE A 109 -7.00 -6.28 9.53
C PHE A 109 -7.39 -7.69 9.99
N GLU A 110 -8.12 -7.80 11.11
CA GLU A 110 -8.71 -9.07 11.58
C GLU A 110 -9.74 -9.59 10.56
N TYR A 111 -10.60 -8.71 10.07
CA TYR A 111 -11.57 -9.01 9.02
C TYR A 111 -10.86 -9.50 7.74
N ALA A 112 -9.92 -8.72 7.21
CA ALA A 112 -9.19 -9.09 6.00
C ALA A 112 -8.49 -10.46 6.13
N LYS A 113 -7.84 -10.73 7.26
CA LYS A 113 -7.22 -12.03 7.54
C LYS A 113 -8.22 -13.19 7.65
N THR A 114 -9.40 -12.92 8.18
CA THR A 114 -10.47 -13.91 8.23
C THR A 114 -10.96 -14.22 6.82
N GLN A 115 -11.20 -13.20 6.00
CA GLN A 115 -11.64 -13.37 4.62
C GLN A 115 -10.57 -14.01 3.72
N ALA A 116 -9.28 -13.81 4.00
CA ALA A 116 -8.19 -14.44 3.26
C ALA A 116 -8.23 -15.97 3.25
N ARG A 117 -8.94 -16.58 4.21
CA ARG A 117 -9.12 -18.04 4.35
C ARG A 117 -10.41 -18.54 3.68
N GLY A 118 -11.25 -17.64 3.23
CA GLY A 118 -12.53 -17.94 2.59
C GLY A 118 -12.44 -18.02 1.06
N ASP A 119 -13.55 -18.31 0.43
CA ASP A 119 -13.65 -18.42 -1.03
C ASP A 119 -13.51 -17.08 -1.75
N ARG A 120 -13.75 -15.99 -1.05
CA ARG A 120 -13.64 -14.62 -1.59
C ARG A 120 -12.83 -13.73 -0.63
N PRO A 121 -11.50 -13.71 -0.78
CA PRO A 121 -10.63 -12.88 0.04
C PRO A 121 -10.81 -11.39 -0.27
N LEU A 122 -10.71 -10.54 0.78
CA LEU A 122 -10.49 -9.11 0.63
C LEU A 122 -8.98 -8.87 0.59
N ALA A 123 -8.43 -8.62 -0.58
CA ALA A 123 -7.02 -8.32 -0.74
C ALA A 123 -6.69 -6.91 -0.22
N LEU A 124 -5.57 -6.77 0.51
CA LEU A 124 -5.04 -5.47 0.91
C LEU A 124 -3.93 -5.03 -0.05
N ALA A 125 -3.93 -3.76 -0.43
CA ALA A 125 -2.92 -3.16 -1.29
C ALA A 125 -2.64 -1.71 -0.88
N GLY A 126 -1.51 -1.15 -1.32
CA GLY A 126 -1.13 0.24 -1.05
C GLY A 126 -0.53 0.91 -2.28
N PRO A 127 -0.85 2.19 -2.52
CA PRO A 127 -0.40 2.90 -3.71
C PRO A 127 0.77 3.84 -3.46
N ASP A 128 1.19 4.07 -2.20
CA ASP A 128 2.12 5.14 -1.85
C ASP A 128 3.56 4.80 -2.20
N CYS A 129 4.26 5.75 -2.77
CA CYS A 129 5.69 5.63 -3.04
C CYS A 129 6.58 5.81 -1.80
N GLN A 130 6.02 6.33 -0.70
CA GLN A 130 6.71 6.43 0.58
C GLN A 130 6.62 5.09 1.33
N SER A 131 7.68 4.75 2.07
CA SER A 131 7.63 3.61 2.97
C SER A 131 6.77 3.91 4.19
N SER A 132 5.84 3.02 4.49
CA SER A 132 5.00 3.09 5.69
C SER A 132 5.59 2.30 6.86
N SER A 133 6.51 1.38 6.58
CA SER A 133 7.20 0.54 7.55
C SER A 133 8.60 0.16 7.03
N ASN A 134 9.27 -0.75 7.71
CA ASN A 134 10.52 -1.37 7.24
C ASN A 134 10.29 -2.74 6.58
N TYR A 135 9.04 -3.13 6.35
CA TYR A 135 8.74 -4.50 5.89
C TYR A 135 9.36 -4.80 4.53
N PHE A 136 9.18 -3.89 3.56
CA PHE A 136 9.76 -4.05 2.23
C PHE A 136 11.30 -4.18 2.26
N ASN A 137 11.95 -3.34 3.02
CA ASN A 137 13.41 -3.35 3.13
C ASN A 137 13.92 -4.69 3.71
N ASN A 138 13.33 -5.12 4.82
CA ASN A 138 13.70 -6.39 5.46
C ASN A 138 13.39 -7.58 4.55
N PHE A 139 12.21 -7.59 3.94
CA PHE A 139 11.84 -8.61 2.97
C PHE A 139 12.83 -8.70 1.82
N LEU A 140 13.19 -7.57 1.20
CA LEU A 140 14.08 -7.55 0.04
C LEU A 140 15.49 -8.08 0.39
N ILE A 141 16.04 -7.70 1.54
CA ILE A 141 17.32 -8.19 2.04
C ILE A 141 17.27 -9.70 2.23
N ASP A 142 16.25 -10.22 2.92
CA ASP A 142 16.12 -11.65 3.20
C ASP A 142 15.82 -12.47 1.93
N PHE A 143 15.02 -11.91 1.03
CA PHE A 143 14.73 -12.50 -0.27
C PHE A 143 15.99 -12.64 -1.12
N LEU A 144 16.75 -11.56 -1.29
CA LEU A 144 18.00 -11.58 -2.07
C LEU A 144 19.05 -12.51 -1.46
N ARG A 145 19.14 -12.60 -0.13
CA ARG A 145 20.10 -13.48 0.57
C ARG A 145 19.99 -14.94 0.15
N LYS A 146 18.80 -15.38 -0.30
CA LYS A 146 18.59 -16.75 -0.82
C LYS A 146 19.22 -17.00 -2.17
N TYR A 147 19.46 -15.95 -2.97
CA TYR A 147 19.92 -16.05 -4.35
C TYR A 147 21.30 -15.42 -4.57
N ASP A 148 21.53 -14.26 -3.98
CA ASP A 148 22.75 -13.46 -4.16
C ASP A 148 23.07 -12.73 -2.83
N THR A 149 23.96 -13.34 -2.06
CA THR A 149 24.38 -12.81 -0.76
C THR A 149 25.14 -11.48 -0.88
N GLU A 150 25.88 -11.26 -1.96
CA GLU A 150 26.61 -10.02 -2.18
C GLU A 150 25.64 -8.87 -2.48
N LEU A 151 24.70 -9.09 -3.40
CA LEU A 151 23.67 -8.10 -3.71
C LEU A 151 22.80 -7.79 -2.49
N SER A 152 22.46 -8.80 -1.67
CA SER A 152 21.74 -8.60 -0.41
C SER A 152 22.46 -7.66 0.54
N ARG A 153 23.81 -7.82 0.70
CA ARG A 153 24.62 -6.92 1.53
C ARG A 153 24.68 -5.50 1.00
N ASP A 154 24.79 -5.36 -0.33
CA ASP A 154 24.81 -4.05 -0.97
C ASP A 154 23.48 -3.31 -0.75
N VAL A 155 22.35 -4.02 -0.83
CA VAL A 155 21.02 -3.47 -0.55
C VAL A 155 20.87 -3.09 0.92
N GLU A 156 21.28 -3.96 1.84
CA GLU A 156 21.25 -3.69 3.29
C GLU A 156 22.07 -2.43 3.64
N TYR A 157 23.30 -2.34 3.14
CA TYR A 157 24.14 -1.16 3.35
C TYR A 157 23.52 0.11 2.74
N ASN A 158 22.91 -0.01 1.54
CA ASN A 158 22.24 1.08 0.87
C ASN A 158 21.05 1.62 1.69
N PHE A 159 20.18 0.75 2.20
CA PHE A 159 19.05 1.17 3.03
C PHE A 159 19.47 1.76 4.37
N MET A 160 20.49 1.20 5.02
CA MET A 160 21.04 1.76 6.26
C MET A 160 21.64 3.16 6.07
N THR A 161 22.34 3.38 4.97
CA THR A 161 22.99 4.67 4.68
C THR A 161 22.04 5.70 4.14
N SER A 162 20.93 5.29 3.53
CA SER A 162 19.91 6.18 2.97
C SER A 162 19.31 7.13 4.00
N SER A 163 19.06 6.64 5.21
CA SER A 163 18.54 7.47 6.30
C SER A 163 19.46 8.63 6.70
N LEU A 164 20.76 8.47 6.46
CA LEU A 164 21.74 9.50 6.75
C LEU A 164 21.70 10.66 5.73
N LEU A 165 21.14 10.43 4.56
CA LEU A 165 21.04 11.43 3.49
C LEU A 165 20.12 12.59 3.86
N TYR A 166 19.12 12.38 4.72
CA TYR A 166 18.23 13.44 5.19
C TYR A 166 18.94 14.58 5.91
N GLY A 167 20.15 14.35 6.41
CA GLY A 167 20.96 15.39 7.02
C GLY A 167 21.86 16.15 6.05
N LEU A 168 21.92 15.77 4.78
CA LEU A 168 22.79 16.40 3.78
C LEU A 168 22.14 17.66 3.17
N ILE A 169 23.00 18.61 2.83
CA ILE A 169 22.55 19.82 2.11
C ILE A 169 22.12 19.41 0.69
N PRO A 170 20.92 19.80 0.23
CA PRO A 170 20.49 19.59 -1.14
C PRO A 170 21.54 20.03 -2.15
N ASP A 171 21.69 19.29 -3.26
CA ASP A 171 22.67 19.53 -4.32
C ASP A 171 24.15 19.47 -3.90
N SER A 172 24.44 19.00 -2.69
CA SER A 172 25.82 18.72 -2.29
C SER A 172 26.41 17.58 -3.12
N THR A 173 27.73 17.64 -3.36
CA THR A 173 28.46 16.57 -4.06
C THR A 173 28.26 15.20 -3.39
N GLN A 174 28.19 15.17 -2.06
CA GLN A 174 27.96 13.96 -1.28
C GLN A 174 26.56 13.39 -1.52
N LEU A 175 25.54 14.24 -1.53
CA LEU A 175 24.16 13.83 -1.82
C LEU A 175 24.03 13.27 -3.24
N VAL A 176 24.58 13.96 -4.23
CA VAL A 176 24.57 13.49 -5.64
C VAL A 176 25.29 12.14 -5.77
N ALA A 177 26.43 11.96 -5.11
CA ALA A 177 27.15 10.69 -5.13
C ALA A 177 26.35 9.54 -4.47
N ALA A 178 25.69 9.83 -3.37
CA ALA A 178 24.85 8.86 -2.66
C ALA A 178 23.63 8.45 -3.50
N ILE A 179 22.92 9.41 -4.11
CA ILE A 179 21.80 9.13 -5.03
C ILE A 179 22.25 8.19 -6.17
N LYS A 180 23.37 8.50 -6.82
CA LYS A 180 23.91 7.64 -7.91
C LYS A 180 24.28 6.24 -7.43
N THR A 181 24.75 6.11 -6.18
CA THR A 181 25.04 4.81 -5.58
C THR A 181 23.77 4.02 -5.37
N ASN A 182 22.74 4.67 -4.82
CA ASN A 182 21.42 4.05 -4.61
C ASN A 182 20.80 3.60 -5.94
N GLU A 183 20.79 4.48 -6.96
CA GLU A 183 20.31 4.14 -8.31
C GLU A 183 21.01 2.92 -8.87
N ARG A 184 22.33 2.81 -8.72
CA ARG A 184 23.09 1.66 -9.18
C ARG A 184 22.73 0.35 -8.47
N VAL A 185 22.61 0.39 -7.14
CA VAL A 185 22.24 -0.79 -6.35
C VAL A 185 20.82 -1.26 -6.72
N ILE A 186 19.85 -0.34 -6.78
CA ILE A 186 18.48 -0.68 -7.12
C ILE A 186 18.37 -1.22 -8.56
N ASN A 187 19.08 -0.64 -9.52
CA ASN A 187 19.09 -1.16 -10.89
C ASN A 187 19.66 -2.58 -10.96
N ARG A 188 20.71 -2.90 -10.18
CA ARG A 188 21.20 -4.29 -10.08
C ARG A 188 20.14 -5.25 -9.54
N VAL A 189 19.30 -4.80 -8.61
CA VAL A 189 18.18 -5.64 -8.13
C VAL A 189 17.12 -5.82 -9.23
N LEU A 190 16.82 -4.77 -9.98
CA LEU A 190 15.88 -4.87 -11.11
C LEU A 190 16.39 -5.84 -12.19
N ASP A 191 17.66 -5.75 -12.55
CA ASP A 191 18.32 -6.70 -13.47
C ASP A 191 18.30 -8.14 -12.93
N PHE A 192 18.56 -8.30 -11.61
CA PHE A 192 18.45 -9.60 -10.96
C PHE A 192 17.03 -10.19 -11.05
N LEU A 193 16.01 -9.39 -10.77
CA LEU A 193 14.61 -9.84 -10.86
C LEU A 193 14.24 -10.26 -12.28
N GLU A 194 14.68 -9.51 -13.29
CA GLU A 194 14.44 -9.83 -14.71
C GLU A 194 15.11 -11.15 -15.11
N ASN A 195 16.39 -11.31 -14.78
CA ASN A 195 17.17 -12.48 -15.15
C ASN A 195 16.76 -13.76 -14.40
N ASN A 196 16.10 -13.64 -13.25
CA ASN A 196 15.73 -14.77 -12.39
C ASN A 196 14.20 -14.95 -12.25
N GLU A 197 13.38 -14.22 -13.00
CA GLU A 197 11.92 -14.24 -12.84
C GLU A 197 11.34 -15.65 -12.93
N ALA A 198 11.77 -16.45 -13.90
CA ALA A 198 11.28 -17.82 -14.09
C ALA A 198 11.56 -18.69 -12.85
N LYS A 199 12.78 -18.62 -12.32
CA LYS A 199 13.17 -19.35 -11.12
C LYS A 199 12.42 -18.88 -9.88
N ILE A 200 12.25 -17.56 -9.72
CA ILE A 200 11.49 -17.00 -8.59
C ILE A 200 10.04 -17.47 -8.63
N ARG A 201 9.42 -17.51 -9.81
CA ARG A 201 8.06 -18.03 -9.98
C ARG A 201 7.95 -19.51 -9.66
N GLU A 202 8.97 -20.30 -9.98
CA GLU A 202 9.06 -21.73 -9.60
C GLU A 202 9.21 -21.90 -8.08
N ASP A 203 10.04 -21.08 -7.45
CA ASP A 203 10.29 -21.15 -6.01
C ASP A 203 9.09 -20.63 -5.17
N PHE A 204 8.26 -19.74 -5.74
CA PHE A 204 7.09 -19.15 -5.10
C PHE A 204 5.81 -19.25 -5.95
N PRO A 205 5.35 -20.46 -6.28
CA PRO A 205 4.22 -20.66 -7.21
C PRO A 205 2.90 -20.10 -6.67
N GLN A 206 2.76 -19.95 -5.35
CA GLN A 206 1.56 -19.42 -4.71
C GLN A 206 1.55 -17.88 -4.63
N LYS A 207 2.64 -17.21 -5.07
CA LYS A 207 2.80 -15.76 -5.00
C LYS A 207 3.07 -15.17 -6.40
N PRO A 208 2.13 -15.27 -7.35
CA PRO A 208 2.36 -14.89 -8.75
C PRO A 208 2.70 -13.40 -8.95
N LEU A 209 2.29 -12.54 -8.02
CA LEU A 209 2.55 -11.10 -8.05
C LEU A 209 3.86 -10.70 -7.37
N LEU A 210 4.62 -11.62 -6.77
CA LEU A 210 5.81 -11.33 -5.99
C LEU A 210 6.85 -10.49 -6.77
N VAL A 211 7.22 -10.94 -7.96
CA VAL A 211 8.20 -10.22 -8.80
C VAL A 211 7.65 -8.87 -9.25
N ALA A 212 6.39 -8.83 -9.68
CA ALA A 212 5.75 -7.61 -10.17
C ALA A 212 5.63 -6.53 -9.08
N PHE A 213 5.23 -6.91 -7.87
CA PHE A 213 5.17 -5.98 -6.74
C PHE A 213 6.56 -5.52 -6.30
N THR A 214 7.52 -6.42 -6.24
CA THR A 214 8.90 -6.06 -5.88
C THR A 214 9.51 -5.09 -6.90
N ARG A 215 9.36 -5.38 -8.20
CA ARG A 215 9.81 -4.51 -9.29
C ARG A 215 9.17 -3.11 -9.18
N ARG A 216 7.84 -3.05 -9.09
CA ARG A 216 7.13 -1.77 -9.03
C ARG A 216 7.48 -0.95 -7.79
N ALA A 217 7.70 -1.59 -6.64
CA ALA A 217 8.17 -0.91 -5.43
C ALA A 217 9.55 -0.27 -5.64
N LEU A 218 10.48 -0.97 -6.31
CA LEU A 218 11.82 -0.46 -6.61
C LEU A 218 11.78 0.68 -7.64
N GLU A 219 10.93 0.60 -8.67
CA GLU A 219 10.71 1.67 -9.64
C GLU A 219 10.18 2.94 -8.97
N ASN A 220 9.17 2.80 -8.08
CA ASN A 220 8.65 3.91 -7.27
C ASN A 220 9.73 4.52 -6.38
N TYR A 221 10.56 3.68 -5.77
CA TYR A 221 11.66 4.11 -4.92
C TYR A 221 12.68 4.95 -5.71
N LEU A 222 13.07 4.52 -6.91
CA LEU A 222 13.97 5.27 -7.77
C LEU A 222 13.36 6.63 -8.17
N GLU A 223 12.10 6.64 -8.57
CA GLU A 223 11.43 7.85 -9.03
C GLU A 223 11.26 8.87 -7.91
N TYR A 224 10.67 8.46 -6.79
CA TYR A 224 10.39 9.33 -5.66
C TYR A 224 11.68 9.81 -4.98
N TRP A 225 12.61 8.91 -4.73
CA TRP A 225 13.86 9.20 -4.03
C TRP A 225 14.78 10.13 -4.81
N ALA A 226 14.97 9.88 -6.09
CA ALA A 226 15.80 10.72 -6.95
C ALA A 226 15.30 12.17 -7.01
N LEU A 227 13.99 12.38 -6.84
CA LEU A 227 13.37 13.69 -6.86
C LEU A 227 13.28 14.32 -5.46
N ASP A 228 13.04 13.55 -4.41
CA ASP A 228 12.97 14.01 -3.02
C ASP A 228 14.28 14.67 -2.58
N TYR A 229 15.42 14.11 -2.97
CA TYR A 229 16.75 14.63 -2.63
C TYR A 229 17.28 15.75 -3.54
N ARG A 230 16.60 16.08 -4.63
CA ARG A 230 17.02 17.15 -5.56
C ARG A 230 16.48 18.53 -5.20
N ALA A 231 16.27 18.82 -3.91
CA ALA A 231 15.79 20.13 -3.43
C ALA A 231 14.50 20.61 -4.09
N ILE A 232 13.57 19.68 -4.36
CA ILE A 232 12.26 20.03 -4.88
C ILE A 232 11.49 20.77 -3.79
N ARG A 233 10.81 21.86 -4.17
CA ARG A 233 9.93 22.59 -3.26
C ARG A 233 8.85 21.63 -2.74
N LEU A 234 8.48 21.75 -1.46
CA LEU A 234 7.53 20.88 -0.78
C LEU A 234 6.24 20.60 -1.58
N GLN A 235 5.70 21.65 -2.24
CA GLN A 235 4.53 21.49 -3.12
C GLN A 235 4.78 20.57 -4.32
N GLN A 236 5.98 20.54 -4.87
CA GLN A 236 6.34 19.66 -5.98
C GLN A 236 6.48 18.20 -5.51
N GLN A 237 6.96 17.99 -4.28
CA GLN A 237 7.03 16.67 -3.66
C GLN A 237 5.63 16.06 -3.47
N PHE A 238 4.67 16.86 -2.96
CA PHE A 238 3.28 16.40 -2.83
C PHE A 238 2.67 16.07 -4.19
N ALA A 239 2.79 16.94 -5.18
CA ALA A 239 2.26 16.70 -6.52
C ALA A 239 2.89 15.46 -7.18
N LEU A 240 4.19 15.21 -6.94
CA LEU A 240 4.87 14.01 -7.41
C LEU A 240 4.32 12.75 -6.73
N ARG A 241 4.20 12.77 -5.38
CA ARG A 241 3.63 11.66 -4.61
C ARG A 241 2.23 11.33 -5.09
N ASP A 242 1.37 12.34 -5.25
CA ASP A 242 -0.02 12.16 -5.72
C ASP A 242 -0.06 11.53 -7.12
N ARG A 243 0.82 11.97 -8.03
CA ARG A 243 0.93 11.38 -9.36
C ARG A 243 1.34 9.90 -9.29
N ILE A 244 2.38 9.57 -8.52
CA ILE A 244 2.84 8.18 -8.39
C ILE A 244 1.76 7.33 -7.72
N MET A 245 1.07 7.84 -6.69
CA MET A 245 -0.05 7.14 -6.06
C MET A 245 -1.18 6.86 -7.05
N ALA A 246 -1.53 7.83 -7.91
CA ALA A 246 -2.55 7.64 -8.94
C ALA A 246 -2.10 6.59 -9.99
N GLU A 247 -0.87 6.64 -10.46
CA GLU A 247 -0.29 5.66 -11.40
C GLU A 247 -0.24 4.25 -10.77
N ASN A 248 0.09 4.16 -9.48
CA ASN A 248 0.08 2.90 -8.75
C ASN A 248 -1.34 2.36 -8.57
N LEU A 249 -2.32 3.21 -8.26
CA LEU A 249 -3.72 2.79 -8.16
C LEU A 249 -4.22 2.24 -9.50
N MET A 250 -3.89 2.90 -10.60
CA MET A 250 -4.21 2.42 -11.96
C MET A 250 -3.53 1.07 -12.24
N TRP A 251 -2.25 0.94 -11.92
CA TRP A 251 -1.51 -0.29 -12.08
C TRP A 251 -2.10 -1.45 -11.25
N LEU A 252 -2.46 -1.17 -9.99
CA LEU A 252 -3.14 -2.14 -9.13
C LEU A 252 -4.47 -2.59 -9.76
N ALA A 253 -5.24 -1.65 -10.30
CA ALA A 253 -6.54 -1.93 -10.90
C ALA A 253 -6.43 -2.73 -12.21
N ASP A 254 -5.45 -2.45 -13.06
CA ASP A 254 -5.41 -2.96 -14.42
C ASP A 254 -4.45 -4.15 -14.58
N VAL A 255 -3.41 -4.24 -13.73
CA VAL A 255 -2.37 -5.27 -13.82
C VAL A 255 -2.47 -6.28 -12.67
N ALA A 256 -2.50 -5.81 -11.42
CA ALA A 256 -2.48 -6.72 -10.27
C ALA A 256 -3.86 -7.36 -10.04
N TYR A 257 -4.92 -6.59 -10.17
CA TYR A 257 -6.30 -7.00 -9.87
C TYR A 257 -7.26 -6.71 -11.04
N PRO A 258 -6.98 -7.22 -12.26
CA PRO A 258 -7.83 -6.99 -13.41
C PRO A 258 -9.24 -7.54 -13.12
N ASN A 259 -10.28 -6.76 -13.51
CA ASN A 259 -11.69 -7.11 -13.32
C ASN A 259 -12.18 -7.18 -11.86
N LYS A 260 -11.37 -6.81 -10.86
CA LYS A 260 -11.83 -6.70 -9.48
C LYS A 260 -12.42 -5.31 -9.21
N LYS A 261 -13.39 -5.27 -8.31
CA LYS A 261 -13.89 -4.02 -7.75
C LYS A 261 -12.99 -3.57 -6.61
N ILE A 262 -12.69 -2.28 -6.55
CA ILE A 262 -11.67 -1.71 -5.68
C ILE A 262 -12.27 -0.64 -4.77
N ILE A 263 -11.95 -0.71 -3.50
CA ILE A 263 -12.15 0.36 -2.53
C ILE A 263 -10.81 1.08 -2.38
N TYR A 264 -10.78 2.40 -2.58
CA TYR A 264 -9.62 3.22 -2.33
C TYR A 264 -9.84 4.10 -1.10
N TRP A 265 -9.03 3.92 -0.07
CA TRP A 265 -9.09 4.68 1.18
C TRP A 265 -7.82 5.51 1.34
N ALA A 266 -7.95 6.82 1.28
CA ALA A 266 -6.87 7.77 1.51
C ALA A 266 -7.38 9.05 2.18
N HIS A 267 -6.46 9.85 2.71
CA HIS A 267 -6.73 11.20 3.16
C HIS A 267 -7.06 12.13 1.97
N ASN A 268 -7.93 13.11 2.19
CA ASN A 268 -8.31 14.10 1.16
C ASN A 268 -7.20 15.13 0.91
#